data_d33500b436c2bd21d3832fb9c1a60210
#
_entry.id   d33500b436c2bd21d3832fb9c1a60210
#
_cell.length_a   1.000
_cell.length_b   1.000
_cell.length_c   1.000
_cell.angle_alpha   90.00
_cell.angle_beta   90.00
_cell.angle_gamma   90.00
#
_symmetry.space_group_name_H-M   'P 1'
#
loop_
_entity.id
_entity.type
_entity.pdbx_description
1 polymer ?
#
loop_
_entity_poly.entity_id
_entity_poly.type
_entity_poly.pdbx_seq_one_letter_code
_entity_poly.pdbx_strand_id
1 'polypeptide(L)'
;VGDTGAVDKDALMLDPQVENIIKVQEPFKLANRKFHPDNSVVEIAPGVAVGGKKLVVMAGPCSVESEEQIIDVAKHVQADGAAVLRGGAWKPRSSPYSFQGLKAEGLELLHKAHEATGLPVVTEITNPAHIDIFMDKCDCFQVGARNMQNFELLKELGQTRKPILLKRGFANTMEEFLMSAEYIMA
;
A
#
# COMPACT_ATOMS: atom_id res chain seq x y z
N VAL A 1 12.33 27.59 5.13
CA VAL A 1 13.02 27.69 3.85
C VAL A 1 13.99 28.85 3.95
N GLY A 2 15.31 28.60 3.87
CA GLY A 2 16.36 29.61 4.00
C GLY A 2 17.69 28.96 4.38
N ASP A 3 18.73 29.78 4.59
CA ASP A 3 20.03 29.32 5.05
C ASP A 3 19.93 28.94 6.54
N THR A 4 19.84 27.64 6.80
CA THR A 4 19.82 27.09 8.15
C THR A 4 21.21 26.99 8.80
N GLY A 5 22.27 27.36 8.07
CA GLY A 5 23.64 27.37 8.59
C GLY A 5 23.89 28.44 9.66
N ALA A 6 23.11 29.52 9.61
CA ALA A 6 23.19 30.65 10.55
C ALA A 6 22.36 30.44 11.85
N VAL A 7 21.61 29.33 11.96
CA VAL A 7 20.77 29.07 13.12
C VAL A 7 21.62 28.52 14.27
N ASP A 8 21.62 29.23 15.40
CA ASP A 8 22.25 28.77 16.64
C ASP A 8 21.39 27.65 17.27
N LYS A 9 21.79 26.42 17.04
CA LYS A 9 21.08 25.25 17.53
C LYS A 9 21.17 25.11 19.04
N ASP A 10 22.29 25.51 19.64
CA ASP A 10 22.51 25.39 21.08
C ASP A 10 21.60 26.36 21.83
N ALA A 11 21.41 27.58 21.28
CA ALA A 11 20.46 28.54 21.84
C ALA A 11 19.00 28.03 21.74
N LEU A 12 18.62 27.38 20.65
CA LEU A 12 17.28 26.80 20.51
C LEU A 12 17.04 25.61 21.43
N MET A 13 18.06 24.79 21.70
CA MET A 13 17.97 23.65 22.62
C MET A 13 17.83 24.07 24.10
N LEU A 14 18.06 25.35 24.44
CA LEU A 14 17.81 25.86 25.78
C LEU A 14 16.32 26.04 26.09
N ASP A 15 15.46 26.07 25.07
CA ASP A 15 14.02 26.16 25.29
C ASP A 15 13.48 24.78 25.72
N PRO A 16 12.86 24.66 26.91
CA PRO A 16 12.35 23.40 27.43
C PRO A 16 11.22 22.79 26.60
N GLN A 17 10.66 23.52 25.64
CA GLN A 17 9.66 23.02 24.67
C GLN A 17 10.31 22.38 23.42
N VAL A 18 11.63 22.52 23.25
CA VAL A 18 12.39 21.93 22.14
C VAL A 18 13.02 20.62 22.60
N GLU A 19 12.45 19.51 22.16
CA GLU A 19 12.98 18.18 22.46
C GLU A 19 14.24 17.86 21.66
N ASN A 20 14.26 18.23 20.38
CA ASN A 20 15.40 17.95 19.50
C ASN A 20 15.41 18.86 18.24
N ILE A 21 16.61 19.09 17.70
CA ILE A 21 16.80 19.84 16.45
C ILE A 21 17.43 18.93 15.41
N ILE A 22 16.67 18.56 14.40
CA ILE A 22 17.09 17.64 13.35
C ILE A 22 17.32 18.43 12.04
N LYS A 23 18.53 18.33 11.47
CA LYS A 23 18.79 18.85 10.13
C LYS A 23 18.23 17.86 9.12
N VAL A 24 17.15 18.27 8.43
CA VAL A 24 16.54 17.46 7.37
C VAL A 24 17.40 17.56 6.12
N GLN A 25 18.02 16.46 5.73
CA GLN A 25 18.85 16.36 4.53
C GLN A 25 18.18 15.49 3.45
N GLU A 26 17.33 14.56 3.86
CA GLU A 26 16.60 13.69 2.94
C GLU A 26 15.34 14.40 2.39
N PRO A 27 14.97 14.14 1.12
CA PRO A 27 13.83 14.76 0.48
C PRO A 27 12.45 14.25 0.96
N PHE A 28 12.42 13.12 1.70
CA PHE A 28 11.22 12.56 2.32
C PHE A 28 11.23 12.74 3.84
N LYS A 29 10.06 12.94 4.44
CA LYS A 29 9.89 13.26 5.88
C LYS A 29 9.01 12.25 6.58
N LEU A 30 7.78 12.05 6.10
CA LEU A 30 6.80 11.14 6.70
C LEU A 30 7.25 9.68 6.63
N ALA A 31 7.93 9.30 5.54
CA ALA A 31 8.55 7.98 5.37
C ALA A 31 9.93 7.85 6.02
N ASN A 32 10.36 8.83 6.84
CA ASN A 32 11.73 8.88 7.40
C ASN A 32 11.74 8.56 8.89
N ARG A 33 12.58 7.60 9.29
CA ARG A 33 12.80 7.20 10.69
C ARG A 33 13.30 8.32 11.60
N LYS A 34 13.87 9.39 11.06
CA LYS A 34 14.25 10.58 11.85
C LYS A 34 13.05 11.33 12.40
N PHE A 35 11.89 11.25 11.71
CA PHE A 35 10.64 11.86 12.16
C PHE A 35 9.71 10.87 12.84
N HIS A 36 9.81 9.59 12.48
CA HIS A 36 9.02 8.50 13.03
C HIS A 36 9.96 7.36 13.45
N PRO A 37 10.64 7.47 14.62
CA PRO A 37 11.62 6.49 15.07
C PRO A 37 11.01 5.13 15.37
N ASP A 38 9.76 5.12 15.84
CA ASP A 38 9.05 3.91 16.20
C ASP A 38 8.50 3.15 14.99
N ASN A 39 8.26 1.85 15.18
CA ASN A 39 7.63 1.04 14.15
C ASN A 39 6.16 1.40 14.01
N SER A 40 5.72 1.67 12.79
CA SER A 40 4.30 1.85 12.48
C SER A 40 3.58 0.51 12.39
N VAL A 41 2.35 0.49 12.87
CA VAL A 41 1.43 -0.63 12.71
C VAL A 41 0.26 -0.16 11.86
N VAL A 42 0.05 -0.82 10.73
CA VAL A 42 -1.02 -0.48 9.77
C VAL A 42 -2.11 -1.54 9.86
N GLU A 43 -3.28 -1.15 10.29
CA GLU A 43 -4.47 -2.02 10.28
C GLU A 43 -5.06 -2.10 8.88
N ILE A 44 -5.18 -3.31 8.34
CA ILE A 44 -5.78 -3.57 7.03
C ILE A 44 -7.28 -3.78 7.18
N ALA A 45 -7.68 -4.52 8.21
CA ALA A 45 -9.06 -4.78 8.59
C ALA A 45 -9.10 -5.09 10.10
N PRO A 46 -10.25 -5.09 10.75
CA PRO A 46 -10.37 -5.38 12.17
C PRO A 46 -9.65 -6.69 12.56
N GLY A 47 -8.63 -6.58 13.41
CA GLY A 47 -7.81 -7.71 13.87
C GLY A 47 -6.71 -8.16 12.91
N VAL A 48 -6.52 -7.50 11.78
CA VAL A 48 -5.45 -7.79 10.81
C VAL A 48 -4.57 -6.55 10.63
N ALA A 49 -3.40 -6.55 11.28
CA ALA A 49 -2.47 -5.43 11.28
C ALA A 49 -1.05 -5.85 10.91
N VAL A 50 -0.40 -5.09 10.04
CA VAL A 50 0.99 -5.28 9.56
C VAL A 50 1.93 -4.32 10.29
N GLY A 51 3.12 -4.78 10.63
CA GLY A 51 4.15 -3.98 11.30
C GLY A 51 4.35 -4.31 12.79
N GLY A 52 3.45 -5.11 13.38
CA GLY A 52 3.57 -5.64 14.74
C GLY A 52 4.47 -6.89 14.83
N LYS A 53 4.36 -7.63 15.93
CA LYS A 53 5.14 -8.87 16.14
C LYS A 53 4.61 -10.07 15.35
N LYS A 54 3.34 -10.05 14.96
CA LYS A 54 2.68 -11.14 14.23
C LYS A 54 3.00 -11.04 12.75
N LEU A 55 3.43 -12.14 12.14
CA LEU A 55 3.55 -12.25 10.69
C LEU A 55 2.13 -12.29 10.07
N VAL A 56 1.89 -11.45 9.07
CA VAL A 56 0.64 -11.44 8.31
C VAL A 56 0.91 -12.01 6.92
N VAL A 57 0.23 -13.12 6.61
CA VAL A 57 0.33 -13.77 5.30
C VAL A 57 -0.81 -13.28 4.41
N MET A 58 -0.45 -12.73 3.25
CA MET A 58 -1.37 -12.34 2.18
C MET A 58 -1.21 -13.34 1.04
N ALA A 59 -2.20 -14.19 0.82
CA ALA A 59 -2.13 -15.29 -0.14
C ALA A 59 -3.31 -15.29 -1.10
N GLY A 60 -3.12 -15.88 -2.29
CA GLY A 60 -4.15 -16.01 -3.31
C GLY A 60 -3.57 -15.99 -4.73
N PRO A 61 -4.40 -16.10 -5.77
CA PRO A 61 -3.96 -16.28 -7.13
C PRO A 61 -3.32 -15.00 -7.70
N CYS A 62 -2.44 -15.15 -8.68
CA CYS A 62 -1.90 -14.01 -9.42
C CYS A 62 -3.01 -13.24 -10.12
N SER A 63 -4.00 -13.93 -10.66
CA SER A 63 -5.11 -13.40 -11.44
C SER A 63 -6.42 -14.03 -11.00
N VAL A 64 -7.47 -13.23 -10.92
CA VAL A 64 -8.85 -13.71 -10.77
C VAL A 64 -9.36 -14.09 -12.15
N GLU A 65 -9.76 -15.36 -12.34
CA GLU A 65 -10.13 -15.92 -13.65
C GLU A 65 -11.55 -16.47 -13.68
N SER A 66 -12.09 -16.92 -12.52
CA SER A 66 -13.48 -17.35 -12.37
C SER A 66 -13.93 -17.27 -10.91
N GLU A 67 -15.25 -17.32 -10.69
CA GLU A 67 -15.83 -17.36 -9.36
C GLU A 67 -15.40 -18.63 -8.60
N GLU A 68 -15.48 -19.78 -9.25
CA GLU A 68 -15.08 -21.07 -8.66
C GLU A 68 -13.62 -21.04 -8.21
N GLN A 69 -12.71 -20.58 -9.09
CA GLN A 69 -11.29 -20.49 -8.79
C GLN A 69 -11.02 -19.62 -7.57
N ILE A 70 -11.60 -18.40 -7.51
CA ILE A 70 -11.24 -17.47 -6.44
C ILE A 70 -11.82 -17.87 -5.10
N ILE A 71 -13.04 -18.43 -5.06
CA ILE A 71 -13.65 -18.92 -3.83
C ILE A 71 -12.94 -20.15 -3.30
N ASP A 72 -12.57 -21.08 -4.17
CA ASP A 72 -11.83 -22.30 -3.80
C ASP A 72 -10.45 -21.96 -3.24
N VAL A 73 -9.70 -21.11 -3.94
CA VAL A 73 -8.39 -20.63 -3.47
C VAL A 73 -8.53 -19.87 -2.14
N ALA A 74 -9.55 -19.00 -1.98
CA ALA A 74 -9.75 -18.25 -0.75
C ALA A 74 -9.96 -19.17 0.47
N LYS A 75 -10.77 -20.21 0.33
CA LYS A 75 -10.98 -21.22 1.39
C LYS A 75 -9.70 -21.98 1.72
N HIS A 76 -8.93 -22.39 0.72
CA HIS A 76 -7.67 -23.11 0.93
C HIS A 76 -6.62 -22.23 1.65
N VAL A 77 -6.38 -21.01 1.18
CA VAL A 77 -5.40 -20.13 1.82
C VAL A 77 -5.83 -19.72 3.22
N GLN A 78 -7.14 -19.59 3.48
CA GLN A 78 -7.67 -19.36 4.82
C GLN A 78 -7.38 -20.55 5.76
N ALA A 79 -7.63 -21.76 5.29
CA ALA A 79 -7.36 -23.00 6.06
C ALA A 79 -5.87 -23.15 6.37
N ASP A 80 -4.99 -22.67 5.47
CA ASP A 80 -3.53 -22.66 5.63
C ASP A 80 -3.02 -21.47 6.48
N GLY A 81 -3.92 -20.63 7.00
CA GLY A 81 -3.60 -19.55 7.94
C GLY A 81 -3.28 -18.22 7.31
N ALA A 82 -3.61 -17.98 6.04
CA ALA A 82 -3.55 -16.64 5.46
C ALA A 82 -4.54 -15.71 6.18
N ALA A 83 -4.12 -14.47 6.41
CA ALA A 83 -4.91 -13.43 7.05
C ALA A 83 -5.56 -12.46 6.06
N VAL A 84 -5.10 -12.43 4.82
CA VAL A 84 -5.57 -11.54 3.75
C VAL A 84 -5.63 -12.32 2.44
N LEU A 85 -6.74 -12.21 1.72
CA LEU A 85 -6.87 -12.72 0.35
C LEU A 85 -6.23 -11.74 -0.62
N ARG A 86 -5.35 -12.24 -1.49
CA ARG A 86 -4.74 -11.48 -2.57
C ARG A 86 -5.22 -12.00 -3.92
N GLY A 87 -5.66 -11.11 -4.80
CA GLY A 87 -6.00 -11.47 -6.18
C GLY A 87 -5.89 -10.26 -7.11
N GLY A 88 -5.51 -10.48 -8.37
CA GLY A 88 -5.41 -9.42 -9.36
C GLY A 88 -6.64 -9.37 -10.27
N ALA A 89 -7.48 -8.34 -10.16
CA ALA A 89 -8.62 -8.11 -11.04
C ALA A 89 -8.19 -7.38 -12.33
N TRP A 90 -7.29 -6.42 -12.23
CA TRP A 90 -6.59 -5.78 -13.35
C TRP A 90 -5.18 -6.34 -13.47
N LYS A 91 -4.77 -6.67 -14.68
CA LYS A 91 -3.47 -7.29 -14.96
C LYS A 91 -2.67 -6.45 -15.96
N PRO A 92 -1.81 -5.52 -15.49
CA PRO A 92 -0.89 -4.83 -16.40
C PRO A 92 0.09 -5.85 -16.99
N ARG A 93 0.11 -5.95 -18.32
CA ARG A 93 0.94 -6.91 -19.06
C ARG A 93 1.89 -6.19 -20.01
N SER A 94 3.03 -6.81 -20.27
CA SER A 94 4.00 -6.30 -21.25
C SER A 94 3.50 -6.50 -22.70
N SER A 95 2.65 -7.51 -22.93
CA SER A 95 2.03 -7.74 -24.22
C SER A 95 0.55 -7.33 -24.20
N PRO A 96 0.08 -6.56 -25.20
CA PRO A 96 -1.32 -6.18 -25.29
C PRO A 96 -2.25 -7.36 -25.63
N TYR A 97 -1.70 -8.46 -26.12
CA TYR A 97 -2.44 -9.69 -26.46
C TYR A 97 -2.62 -10.64 -25.27
N SER A 98 -1.95 -10.38 -24.14
CA SER A 98 -2.10 -11.19 -22.94
C SER A 98 -3.40 -10.84 -22.21
N PHE A 99 -3.90 -11.78 -21.40
CA PHE A 99 -5.06 -11.57 -20.54
C PHE A 99 -4.86 -10.35 -19.64
N GLN A 100 -5.77 -9.38 -19.73
CA GLN A 100 -5.68 -8.09 -19.03
C GLN A 100 -6.42 -8.09 -17.68
N GLY A 101 -6.94 -9.23 -17.23
CA GLY A 101 -7.80 -9.37 -16.06
C GLY A 101 -9.30 -9.21 -16.39
N LEU A 102 -10.14 -9.69 -15.48
CA LEU A 102 -11.60 -9.55 -15.57
C LEU A 102 -12.08 -8.15 -15.19
N LYS A 103 -11.19 -7.28 -14.73
CA LYS A 103 -11.47 -5.87 -14.37
C LYS A 103 -12.56 -5.77 -13.29
N ALA A 104 -13.63 -5.00 -13.55
CA ALA A 104 -14.71 -4.79 -12.60
C ALA A 104 -15.38 -6.12 -12.19
N GLU A 105 -15.60 -7.04 -13.11
CA GLU A 105 -16.09 -8.39 -12.83
C GLU A 105 -15.16 -9.13 -11.85
N GLY A 106 -13.85 -9.09 -12.08
CA GLY A 106 -12.87 -9.71 -11.18
C GLY A 106 -12.87 -9.10 -9.77
N LEU A 107 -13.21 -7.82 -9.64
CA LEU A 107 -13.37 -7.17 -8.35
C LEU A 107 -14.63 -7.65 -7.62
N GLU A 108 -15.75 -7.84 -8.35
CA GLU A 108 -16.97 -8.47 -7.80
C GLU A 108 -16.70 -9.90 -7.33
N LEU A 109 -15.92 -10.67 -8.09
CA LEU A 109 -15.56 -12.05 -7.70
C LEU A 109 -14.67 -12.08 -6.45
N LEU A 110 -13.76 -11.12 -6.28
CA LEU A 110 -12.99 -10.94 -5.04
C LEU A 110 -13.90 -10.60 -3.86
N HIS A 111 -14.89 -9.75 -4.06
CA HIS A 111 -15.86 -9.40 -3.03
C HIS A 111 -16.70 -10.62 -2.59
N LYS A 112 -17.17 -11.43 -3.53
CA LYS A 112 -17.84 -12.71 -3.22
C LYS A 112 -16.96 -13.67 -2.43
N ALA A 113 -15.66 -13.73 -2.75
CA ALA A 113 -14.73 -14.57 -2.00
C ALA A 113 -14.49 -14.03 -0.58
N HIS A 114 -14.49 -12.70 -0.40
CA HIS A 114 -14.49 -12.05 0.91
C HIS A 114 -15.76 -12.45 1.71
N GLU A 115 -16.95 -12.32 1.12
CA GLU A 115 -18.21 -12.72 1.77
C GLU A 115 -18.22 -14.19 2.19
N ALA A 116 -17.64 -15.07 1.36
CA ALA A 116 -17.59 -16.51 1.62
C ALA A 116 -16.59 -16.92 2.71
N THR A 117 -15.57 -16.12 2.98
CA THR A 117 -14.45 -16.48 3.89
C THR A 117 -14.24 -15.50 5.03
N GLY A 118 -14.70 -14.26 4.90
CA GLY A 118 -14.38 -13.17 5.82
C GLY A 118 -12.93 -12.65 5.71
N LEU A 119 -12.11 -13.16 4.77
CA LEU A 119 -10.76 -12.65 4.54
C LEU A 119 -10.79 -11.24 3.96
N PRO A 120 -10.12 -10.25 4.55
CA PRO A 120 -9.93 -8.96 3.91
C PRO A 120 -9.17 -9.10 2.59
N VAL A 121 -9.42 -8.19 1.65
CA VAL A 121 -8.93 -8.28 0.28
C VAL A 121 -7.86 -7.23 0.00
N VAL A 122 -6.74 -7.67 -0.59
CA VAL A 122 -5.75 -6.80 -1.24
C VAL A 122 -5.74 -7.04 -2.75
N THR A 123 -5.90 -5.98 -3.54
CA THR A 123 -5.90 -6.08 -5.01
C THR A 123 -5.24 -4.87 -5.66
N GLU A 124 -4.67 -5.07 -6.85
CA GLU A 124 -3.92 -4.03 -7.56
C GLU A 124 -4.85 -3.04 -8.26
N ILE A 125 -4.68 -1.76 -7.95
CA ILE A 125 -5.29 -0.65 -8.67
C ILE A 125 -4.27 0.00 -9.61
N THR A 126 -4.69 0.33 -10.83
CA THR A 126 -3.80 0.84 -11.88
C THR A 126 -4.18 2.23 -12.40
N ASN A 127 -5.38 2.69 -12.09
CA ASN A 127 -5.93 3.95 -12.59
C ASN A 127 -6.75 4.64 -11.48
N PRO A 128 -6.51 5.94 -11.20
CA PRO A 128 -7.28 6.68 -10.20
C PRO A 128 -8.79 6.72 -10.48
N ALA A 129 -9.20 6.69 -11.76
CA ALA A 129 -10.62 6.65 -12.13
C ALA A 129 -11.37 5.41 -11.62
N HIS A 130 -10.66 4.40 -11.13
CA HIS A 130 -11.27 3.19 -10.57
C HIS A 130 -11.40 3.23 -9.04
N ILE A 131 -10.94 4.27 -8.36
CA ILE A 131 -10.92 4.31 -6.88
C ILE A 131 -12.32 4.04 -6.32
N ASP A 132 -13.35 4.70 -6.82
CA ASP A 132 -14.72 4.57 -6.31
C ASP A 132 -15.22 3.12 -6.32
N ILE A 133 -15.00 2.38 -7.41
CA ILE A 133 -15.44 0.98 -7.51
C ILE A 133 -14.65 0.02 -6.62
N PHE A 134 -13.45 0.42 -6.18
CA PHE A 134 -12.63 -0.36 -5.26
C PHE A 134 -12.94 -0.08 -3.79
N MET A 135 -13.48 1.10 -3.46
CA MET A 135 -13.62 1.55 -2.06
C MET A 135 -14.37 0.55 -1.17
N ASP A 136 -15.45 -0.03 -1.67
CA ASP A 136 -16.30 -0.95 -0.91
C ASP A 136 -15.93 -2.44 -1.11
N LYS A 137 -14.94 -2.74 -1.98
CA LYS A 137 -14.65 -4.11 -2.43
C LYS A 137 -13.24 -4.60 -2.11
N CYS A 138 -12.39 -3.75 -1.58
CA CYS A 138 -11.08 -4.15 -1.07
C CYS A 138 -10.70 -3.37 0.18
N ASP A 139 -9.88 -3.96 1.02
CA ASP A 139 -9.44 -3.41 2.29
C ASP A 139 -8.07 -2.75 2.18
N CYS A 140 -7.28 -3.15 1.21
CA CYS A 140 -5.95 -2.61 0.95
C CYS A 140 -5.70 -2.50 -0.55
N PHE A 141 -5.30 -1.31 -1.01
CA PHE A 141 -4.87 -1.12 -2.39
C PHE A 141 -3.45 -1.62 -2.60
N GLN A 142 -3.20 -2.40 -3.64
CA GLN A 142 -1.84 -2.66 -4.10
C GLN A 142 -1.49 -1.71 -5.24
N VAL A 143 -0.35 -1.02 -5.12
CA VAL A 143 0.28 -0.30 -6.23
C VAL A 143 1.41 -1.15 -6.78
N GLY A 144 1.27 -1.62 -8.01
CA GLY A 144 2.26 -2.46 -8.67
C GLY A 144 3.56 -1.72 -8.97
N ALA A 145 4.64 -2.48 -9.16
CA ALA A 145 5.99 -1.95 -9.40
C ALA A 145 6.06 -0.99 -10.61
N ARG A 146 5.27 -1.23 -11.65
CA ARG A 146 5.19 -0.35 -12.83
C ARG A 146 4.51 0.99 -12.57
N ASN A 147 3.71 1.09 -11.49
CA ASN A 147 2.99 2.28 -11.07
C ASN A 147 3.62 2.97 -9.85
N MET A 148 4.81 2.52 -9.40
CA MET A 148 5.49 3.12 -8.24
C MET A 148 5.68 4.63 -8.40
N GLN A 149 5.95 5.12 -9.61
CA GLN A 149 6.15 6.53 -9.94
C GLN A 149 4.95 7.16 -10.65
N ASN A 150 3.78 6.55 -10.60
CA ASN A 150 2.54 7.17 -11.06
C ASN A 150 2.03 8.11 -9.95
N PHE A 151 2.65 9.27 -9.83
CA PHE A 151 2.42 10.21 -8.74
C PHE A 151 0.97 10.71 -8.67
N GLU A 152 0.28 10.83 -9.81
CA GLU A 152 -1.15 11.19 -9.80
C GLU A 152 -1.98 10.10 -9.11
N LEU A 153 -1.72 8.82 -9.43
CA LEU A 153 -2.36 7.71 -8.74
C LEU A 153 -2.04 7.71 -7.23
N LEU A 154 -0.76 7.94 -6.88
CA LEU A 154 -0.33 7.90 -5.48
C LEU A 154 -1.00 9.00 -4.64
N LYS A 155 -1.11 10.22 -5.16
CA LYS A 155 -1.81 11.33 -4.50
C LYS A 155 -3.29 11.01 -4.23
N GLU A 156 -3.99 10.54 -5.24
CA GLU A 156 -5.41 10.20 -5.12
C GLU A 156 -5.62 9.04 -4.13
N LEU A 157 -4.77 8.02 -4.17
CA LEU A 157 -4.83 6.92 -3.21
C LEU A 157 -4.55 7.38 -1.77
N GLY A 158 -3.60 8.29 -1.56
CA GLY A 158 -3.31 8.86 -0.25
C GLY A 158 -4.52 9.55 0.39
N GLN A 159 -5.35 10.21 -0.40
CA GLN A 159 -6.57 10.86 0.06
C GLN A 159 -7.64 9.88 0.56
N THR A 160 -7.63 8.64 0.09
CA THR A 160 -8.62 7.62 0.49
C THR A 160 -8.49 7.17 1.93
N ARG A 161 -7.33 7.35 2.55
CA ARG A 161 -6.98 6.84 3.89
C ARG A 161 -7.02 5.33 4.04
N LYS A 162 -7.24 4.57 2.97
CA LYS A 162 -7.11 3.12 2.99
C LYS A 162 -5.63 2.69 3.05
N PRO A 163 -5.32 1.54 3.66
CA PRO A 163 -4.00 0.95 3.60
C PRO A 163 -3.52 0.73 2.17
N ILE A 164 -2.24 0.99 1.92
CA ILE A 164 -1.64 0.85 0.59
C ILE A 164 -0.40 -0.02 0.66
N LEU A 165 -0.37 -1.08 -0.15
CA LEU A 165 0.76 -1.93 -0.39
C LEU A 165 1.53 -1.41 -1.61
N LEU A 166 2.50 -0.53 -1.39
CA LEU A 166 3.35 0.01 -2.45
C LEU A 166 4.48 -0.97 -2.76
N LYS A 167 4.62 -1.33 -4.03
CA LYS A 167 5.72 -2.18 -4.51
C LYS A 167 6.81 -1.34 -5.15
N ARG A 168 8.07 -1.59 -4.76
CA ARG A 168 9.24 -0.96 -5.39
C ARG A 168 9.34 -1.36 -6.87
N GLY A 169 9.66 -0.41 -7.73
CA GLY A 169 9.92 -0.63 -9.15
C GLY A 169 11.16 -1.51 -9.39
N PHE A 170 11.31 -2.03 -10.61
CA PHE A 170 12.31 -3.05 -10.93
C PHE A 170 13.76 -2.57 -10.78
N ALA A 171 14.03 -1.31 -11.10
CA ALA A 171 15.36 -0.71 -11.06
C ALA A 171 15.43 0.57 -10.20
N ASN A 172 14.39 0.88 -9.45
CA ASN A 172 14.34 2.07 -8.63
C ASN A 172 15.21 1.96 -7.39
N THR A 173 15.80 3.07 -6.97
CA THR A 173 16.54 3.18 -5.72
C THR A 173 15.61 3.13 -4.51
N MET A 174 16.18 2.95 -3.31
CA MET A 174 15.41 3.05 -2.06
C MET A 174 14.91 4.47 -1.82
N GLU A 175 15.70 5.48 -2.20
CA GLU A 175 15.29 6.88 -2.10
C GLU A 175 14.07 7.17 -2.96
N GLU A 176 14.07 6.77 -4.23
CA GLU A 176 12.91 6.91 -5.13
C GLU A 176 11.68 6.18 -4.59
N PHE A 177 11.85 5.01 -3.99
CA PHE A 177 10.77 4.26 -3.37
C PHE A 177 10.18 5.00 -2.16
N LEU A 178 11.04 5.54 -1.28
CA LEU A 178 10.59 6.31 -0.12
C LEU A 178 9.95 7.65 -0.52
N MET A 179 10.44 8.29 -1.59
CA MET A 179 9.77 9.46 -2.19
C MET A 179 8.37 9.12 -2.71
N SER A 180 8.19 7.95 -3.29
CA SER A 180 6.86 7.50 -3.73
C SER A 180 5.94 7.20 -2.54
N ALA A 181 6.48 6.64 -1.45
CA ALA A 181 5.73 6.47 -0.20
C ALA A 181 5.34 7.84 0.41
N GLU A 182 6.24 8.83 0.36
CA GLU A 182 5.96 10.19 0.81
C GLU A 182 4.76 10.82 0.07
N TYR A 183 4.64 10.59 -1.24
CA TYR A 183 3.48 11.05 -2.04
C TYR A 183 2.14 10.49 -1.55
N ILE A 184 2.14 9.27 -1.02
CA ILE A 184 0.94 8.64 -0.46
C ILE A 184 0.61 9.21 0.92
N MET A 185 1.64 9.56 1.70
CA MET A 185 1.50 9.95 3.11
C MET A 185 1.26 11.45 3.30
N ALA A 186 1.62 12.29 2.31
CA ALA A 186 1.46 13.74 2.34
C ALA A 186 0.03 14.15 2.00
#